data_bd01bbc2ec064a39a758584cc5dfbed2
#
_entry.id   bd01bbc2ec064a39a758584cc5dfbed2
#
_cell.length_a   1.000
_cell.length_b   1.000
_cell.length_c   1.000
_cell.angle_alpha   90.00
_cell.angle_beta   90.00
_cell.angle_gamma   90.00
#
_symmetry.space_group_name_H-M   'P 1'
#
loop_
_entity.id
_entity.type
_entity.pdbx_description
1 polymer ?
#
loop_
_entity_poly.entity_id
_entity_poly.type
_entity_poly.pdbx_seq_one_letter_code
_entity_poly.pdbx_strand_id
1 'polypeptide(L)'
;FAATLEVTNATIAIYDEDNGEHSVELTQRFARASAFTHVLLLKSPQEIRPTIDTQKALLLVRFPADFSRKLDTFQTAPLQLILDGRNSNSAQIAANYLQQIVKNYQQELLEGKPKPNNSELVVRNWYNPNLDYKWFVVPSLIAMITTIGVMIVTSLSVARER
;
A
#
# COMPACT_ATOMS: atom_id res chain seq x y z
N PHE A 1 26.36 5.65 -4.11
CA PHE A 1 25.36 4.61 -3.82
C PHE A 1 23.99 5.24 -4.04
N ALA A 2 23.46 5.09 -5.27
CA ALA A 2 22.05 5.33 -5.49
C ALA A 2 21.31 4.13 -4.91
N ALA A 3 20.70 4.28 -3.74
CA ALA A 3 19.70 3.35 -3.27
C ALA A 3 18.51 3.51 -4.22
N THR A 4 18.44 2.70 -5.25
CA THR A 4 17.22 2.52 -6.02
C THR A 4 16.19 1.97 -5.06
N LEU A 5 15.21 2.80 -4.71
CA LEU A 5 14.02 2.42 -3.93
C LEU A 5 13.07 1.56 -4.81
N GLU A 6 13.63 0.60 -5.53
CA GLU A 6 12.86 -0.43 -6.21
C GLU A 6 12.55 -1.51 -5.19
N VAL A 7 11.28 -1.69 -4.91
CA VAL A 7 10.79 -2.87 -4.18
C VAL A 7 10.91 -4.04 -5.15
N THR A 8 12.10 -4.66 -5.16
CA THR A 8 12.35 -5.92 -5.83
C THR A 8 12.23 -7.03 -4.80
N ASN A 9 11.51 -8.11 -5.13
CA ASN A 9 11.28 -9.29 -4.29
C ASN A 9 10.25 -9.10 -3.14
N ALA A 10 9.23 -8.28 -3.32
CA ALA A 10 8.15 -8.21 -2.35
C ALA A 10 7.21 -9.42 -2.46
N THR A 11 6.81 -9.95 -1.31
CA THR A 11 5.71 -10.92 -1.22
C THR A 11 4.42 -10.17 -0.94
N ILE A 12 3.40 -10.42 -1.77
CA ILE A 12 2.03 -9.95 -1.57
C ILE A 12 1.16 -11.11 -1.09
N ALA A 13 0.32 -10.89 -0.10
CA ALA A 13 -0.71 -11.82 0.29
C ALA A 13 -2.06 -11.39 -0.30
N ILE A 14 -2.86 -12.34 -0.73
CA ILE A 14 -4.19 -12.10 -1.30
C ILE A 14 -5.19 -12.97 -0.56
N TYR A 15 -6.22 -12.34 -0.04
CA TYR A 15 -7.38 -13.02 0.50
C TYR A 15 -8.60 -12.66 -0.36
N ASP A 16 -9.03 -13.61 -1.18
CA ASP A 16 -10.13 -13.46 -2.12
C ASP A 16 -11.39 -14.15 -1.59
N GLU A 17 -12.39 -13.37 -1.20
CA GLU A 17 -13.71 -13.87 -0.80
C GLU A 17 -14.67 -13.93 -1.98
N ASP A 18 -14.37 -13.21 -3.06
CA ASP A 18 -15.24 -13.07 -4.22
C ASP A 18 -15.12 -14.29 -5.16
N ASN A 19 -13.88 -14.71 -5.44
CA ASN A 19 -13.54 -15.73 -6.41
C ASN A 19 -14.22 -15.49 -7.80
N GLY A 20 -14.49 -14.23 -8.11
CA GLY A 20 -15.11 -13.80 -9.34
C GLY A 20 -14.12 -13.51 -10.45
N GLU A 21 -14.62 -13.19 -11.66
CA GLU A 21 -13.77 -12.91 -12.81
C GLU A 21 -12.80 -11.76 -12.56
N HIS A 22 -13.28 -10.66 -11.96
CA HIS A 22 -12.48 -9.45 -11.74
C HIS A 22 -11.44 -9.63 -10.64
N SER A 23 -11.73 -10.35 -9.56
CA SER A 23 -10.76 -10.61 -8.48
C SER A 23 -9.66 -11.55 -8.95
N VAL A 24 -10.00 -12.59 -9.74
CA VAL A 24 -9.03 -13.51 -10.33
C VAL A 24 -8.12 -12.81 -11.34
N GLU A 25 -8.67 -11.97 -12.22
CA GLU A 25 -7.89 -11.22 -13.21
C GLU A 25 -6.92 -10.24 -12.53
N LEU A 26 -7.38 -9.49 -11.52
CA LEU A 26 -6.51 -8.59 -10.76
C LEU A 26 -5.41 -9.37 -10.01
N THR A 27 -5.74 -10.51 -9.42
CA THR A 27 -4.76 -11.38 -8.77
C THR A 27 -3.66 -11.82 -9.75
N GLN A 28 -4.03 -12.18 -10.98
CA GLN A 28 -3.06 -12.54 -12.01
C GLN A 28 -2.20 -11.35 -12.45
N ARG A 29 -2.77 -10.16 -12.56
CA ARG A 29 -2.02 -8.93 -12.88
C ARG A 29 -1.03 -8.58 -11.77
N PHE A 30 -1.41 -8.72 -10.51
CA PHE A 30 -0.50 -8.56 -9.38
C PHE A 30 0.64 -9.57 -9.44
N ALA A 31 0.35 -10.84 -9.74
CA ALA A 31 1.36 -11.89 -9.84
C ALA A 31 2.35 -11.69 -11.01
N ARG A 32 1.94 -11.02 -12.08
CA ARG A 32 2.80 -10.70 -13.23
C ARG A 32 3.61 -9.41 -13.05
N ALA A 33 3.29 -8.60 -12.06
CA ALA A 33 3.98 -7.35 -11.82
C ALA A 33 5.40 -7.60 -11.29
N SER A 34 6.40 -6.96 -11.88
CA SER A 34 7.81 -7.12 -11.52
C SER A 34 8.14 -6.76 -10.07
N ALA A 35 7.30 -5.96 -9.43
CA ALA A 35 7.44 -5.59 -8.02
C ALA A 35 7.19 -6.75 -7.06
N PHE A 36 6.43 -7.78 -7.47
CA PHE A 36 6.02 -8.90 -6.63
C PHE A 36 6.63 -10.21 -7.14
N THR A 37 7.52 -10.79 -6.36
CA THR A 37 8.16 -12.07 -6.70
C THR A 37 7.31 -13.26 -6.25
N HIS A 38 6.57 -13.09 -5.16
CA HIS A 38 5.74 -14.14 -4.60
C HIS A 38 4.34 -13.64 -4.28
N VAL A 39 3.34 -14.44 -4.65
CA VAL A 39 1.94 -14.23 -4.29
C VAL A 39 1.49 -15.34 -3.36
N LEU A 40 1.10 -14.97 -2.15
CA LEU A 40 0.58 -15.89 -1.14
C LEU A 40 -0.95 -15.81 -1.11
N LEU A 41 -1.62 -16.87 -1.52
CA LEU A 41 -3.08 -16.94 -1.46
C LEU A 41 -3.51 -17.46 -0.09
N LEU A 42 -4.28 -16.66 0.64
CA LEU A 42 -4.84 -17.03 1.93
C LEU A 42 -6.20 -17.70 1.75
N LYS A 43 -6.45 -18.73 2.55
CA LYS A 43 -7.70 -19.50 2.49
C LYS A 43 -8.73 -19.06 3.52
N SER A 44 -8.29 -18.35 4.55
CA SER A 44 -9.17 -17.94 5.64
C SER A 44 -8.79 -16.57 6.19
N PRO A 45 -9.77 -15.80 6.75
CA PRO A 45 -9.49 -14.51 7.35
C PRO A 45 -8.59 -14.60 8.59
N GLN A 46 -8.54 -15.77 9.24
CA GLN A 46 -7.67 -16.01 10.40
C GLN A 46 -6.17 -15.99 10.04
N GLU A 47 -5.83 -16.24 8.77
CA GLU A 47 -4.47 -16.21 8.27
C GLU A 47 -3.94 -14.79 8.01
N ILE A 48 -4.83 -13.80 7.93
CA ILE A 48 -4.49 -12.40 7.62
C ILE A 48 -3.48 -11.87 8.64
N ARG A 49 -3.88 -11.89 9.92
CA ARG A 49 -3.06 -11.35 11.00
C ARG A 49 -1.71 -12.05 11.15
N PRO A 50 -1.64 -13.38 11.25
CA PRO A 50 -0.35 -14.08 11.33
C PRO A 50 0.56 -13.82 10.14
N THR A 51 0.02 -13.68 8.93
CA THR A 51 0.82 -13.43 7.71
C THR A 51 1.54 -12.08 7.79
N ILE A 52 0.88 -11.04 8.28
CA ILE A 52 1.49 -9.72 8.46
C ILE A 52 2.41 -9.70 9.69
N ASP A 53 1.97 -10.27 10.83
CA ASP A 53 2.73 -10.27 12.08
C ASP A 53 4.06 -11.02 11.95
N THR A 54 4.09 -12.11 11.18
CA THR A 54 5.32 -12.90 10.91
C THR A 54 6.11 -12.43 9.68
N GLN A 55 5.74 -11.28 9.09
CA GLN A 55 6.42 -10.68 7.92
C GLN A 55 6.49 -11.61 6.69
N LYS A 56 5.55 -12.52 6.55
CA LYS A 56 5.47 -13.39 5.36
C LYS A 56 5.05 -12.63 4.11
N ALA A 57 4.35 -11.52 4.27
CA ALA A 57 3.97 -10.62 3.20
C ALA A 57 4.19 -9.16 3.62
N LEU A 58 4.63 -8.33 2.68
CA LEU A 58 4.82 -6.89 2.87
C LEU A 58 3.49 -6.14 2.92
N LEU A 59 2.54 -6.62 2.14
CA LEU A 59 1.18 -6.10 2.10
C LEU A 59 0.19 -7.22 1.77
N LEU A 60 -1.06 -6.99 2.14
CA LEU A 60 -2.16 -7.91 1.89
C LEU A 60 -3.30 -7.17 1.18
N VAL A 61 -3.84 -7.83 0.15
CA VAL A 61 -5.04 -7.40 -0.58
C VAL A 61 -6.19 -8.31 -0.18
N ARG A 62 -7.33 -7.71 0.17
CA ARG A 62 -8.58 -8.45 0.40
C ARG A 62 -9.63 -8.00 -0.61
N PHE A 63 -10.19 -8.96 -1.31
CA PHE A 63 -11.35 -8.79 -2.18
C PHE A 63 -12.62 -9.20 -1.41
N PRO A 64 -13.59 -8.28 -1.19
CA PRO A 64 -14.87 -8.62 -0.58
C PRO A 64 -15.69 -9.56 -1.49
N ALA A 65 -16.57 -10.35 -0.90
CA ALA A 65 -17.38 -11.37 -1.59
C ALA A 65 -18.32 -10.84 -2.71
N ASP A 66 -18.52 -9.55 -2.79
CA ASP A 66 -19.37 -8.91 -3.80
C ASP A 66 -18.57 -8.03 -4.79
N PHE A 67 -17.25 -8.19 -4.83
CA PHE A 67 -16.35 -7.33 -5.58
C PHE A 67 -16.63 -7.36 -7.09
N SER A 68 -16.62 -8.52 -7.74
CA SER A 68 -16.87 -8.65 -9.17
C SER A 68 -18.28 -8.21 -9.54
N ARG A 69 -19.27 -8.63 -8.77
CA ARG A 69 -20.66 -8.21 -8.99
C ARG A 69 -20.83 -6.70 -8.95
N LYS A 70 -20.16 -6.00 -8.03
CA LYS A 70 -20.20 -4.53 -7.94
C LYS A 70 -19.56 -3.88 -9.17
N LEU A 71 -18.45 -4.41 -9.65
CA LEU A 71 -17.81 -3.92 -10.86
C LEU A 71 -18.70 -4.11 -12.10
N ASP A 72 -19.33 -5.28 -12.24
CA ASP A 72 -20.26 -5.57 -13.35
C ASP A 72 -21.49 -4.65 -13.35
N THR A 73 -21.96 -4.27 -12.18
CA THR A 73 -23.11 -3.35 -12.02
C THR A 73 -22.72 -1.88 -11.93
N PHE A 74 -21.46 -1.53 -12.21
CA PHE A 74 -20.93 -0.18 -12.12
C PHE A 74 -21.13 0.50 -10.75
N GLN A 75 -21.07 -0.29 -9.70
CA GLN A 75 -21.07 0.19 -8.33
C GLN A 75 -19.66 0.34 -7.79
N THR A 76 -19.49 1.12 -6.74
CA THR A 76 -18.21 1.24 -6.05
C THR A 76 -17.82 -0.10 -5.43
N ALA A 77 -16.72 -0.68 -5.90
CA ALA A 77 -16.16 -1.93 -5.40
C ALA A 77 -14.92 -1.64 -4.53
N PRO A 78 -15.03 -1.63 -3.19
CA PRO A 78 -13.90 -1.33 -2.33
C PRO A 78 -12.90 -2.48 -2.34
N LEU A 79 -11.62 -2.16 -2.51
CA LEU A 79 -10.49 -3.07 -2.34
C LEU A 79 -9.77 -2.71 -1.03
N GLN A 80 -9.58 -3.68 -0.15
CA GLN A 80 -8.92 -3.44 1.12
C GLN A 80 -7.43 -3.77 1.02
N LEU A 81 -6.56 -2.80 1.38
CA LEU A 81 -5.14 -2.99 1.53
C LEU A 81 -4.73 -2.97 3.00
N ILE A 82 -3.96 -3.95 3.43
CA ILE A 82 -3.37 -4.02 4.76
C ILE A 82 -1.85 -4.01 4.58
N LEU A 83 -1.17 -3.03 5.17
CA LEU A 83 0.26 -2.80 5.03
C LEU A 83 0.99 -3.22 6.31
N ASP A 84 2.21 -3.77 6.17
CA ASP A 84 3.11 -3.96 7.32
C ASP A 84 3.71 -2.61 7.72
N GLY A 85 3.27 -2.08 8.85
CA GLY A 85 3.72 -0.78 9.36
C GLY A 85 5.20 -0.71 9.74
N ARG A 86 5.86 -1.86 9.92
CA ARG A 86 7.30 -1.95 10.25
C ARG A 86 8.19 -1.62 9.04
N ASN A 87 7.71 -1.92 7.84
CA ASN A 87 8.36 -1.64 6.56
C ASN A 87 7.58 -0.59 5.75
N SER A 88 7.17 0.49 6.41
CA SER A 88 6.20 1.46 5.87
C SER A 88 6.59 2.03 4.50
N ASN A 89 7.87 2.33 4.28
CA ASN A 89 8.33 2.88 3.00
C ASN A 89 8.19 1.87 1.85
N SER A 90 8.70 0.64 2.02
CA SER A 90 8.59 -0.41 1.01
C SER A 90 7.14 -0.82 0.78
N ALA A 91 6.34 -0.93 1.85
CA ALA A 91 4.92 -1.24 1.77
C ALA A 91 4.14 -0.15 1.01
N GLN A 92 4.50 1.13 1.21
CA GLN A 92 3.87 2.24 0.50
C GLN A 92 4.21 2.24 -1.00
N ILE A 93 5.46 1.96 -1.37
CA ILE A 93 5.87 1.85 -2.77
C ILE A 93 5.11 0.69 -3.43
N ALA A 94 5.05 -0.47 -2.78
CA ALA A 94 4.30 -1.62 -3.26
C ALA A 94 2.79 -1.32 -3.41
N ALA A 95 2.20 -0.60 -2.45
CA ALA A 95 0.81 -0.16 -2.53
C ALA A 95 0.54 0.78 -3.71
N ASN A 96 1.47 1.69 -4.01
CA ASN A 96 1.38 2.58 -5.17
C ASN A 96 1.40 1.79 -6.49
N TYR A 97 2.23 0.74 -6.60
CA TYR A 97 2.22 -0.16 -7.76
C TYR A 97 0.87 -0.87 -7.93
N LEU A 98 0.31 -1.39 -6.83
CA LEU A 98 -1.01 -2.00 -6.86
C LEU A 98 -2.10 -1.03 -7.31
N GLN A 99 -2.09 0.20 -6.77
CA GLN A 99 -3.04 1.24 -7.16
C GLN A 99 -2.95 1.55 -8.66
N GLN A 100 -1.75 1.57 -9.21
CA GLN A 100 -1.55 1.79 -10.63
C GLN A 100 -2.15 0.66 -11.48
N ILE A 101 -1.93 -0.60 -11.09
CA ILE A 101 -2.51 -1.78 -11.76
C ILE A 101 -4.04 -1.73 -11.72
N VAL A 102 -4.59 -1.45 -10.53
CA VAL A 102 -6.04 -1.32 -10.33
C VAL A 102 -6.64 -0.20 -11.18
N LYS A 103 -5.96 0.96 -11.22
CA LYS A 103 -6.38 2.10 -12.05
C LYS A 103 -6.36 1.77 -13.54
N ASN A 104 -5.31 1.12 -14.02
CA ASN A 104 -5.22 0.70 -15.41
C ASN A 104 -6.34 -0.30 -15.77
N TYR A 105 -6.58 -1.26 -14.90
CA TYR A 105 -7.66 -2.21 -15.06
C TYR A 105 -9.05 -1.53 -15.12
N GLN A 106 -9.28 -0.56 -14.24
CA GLN A 106 -10.50 0.23 -14.26
C GLN A 106 -10.67 1.01 -15.58
N GLN A 107 -9.60 1.59 -16.10
CA GLN A 107 -9.63 2.28 -17.39
C GLN A 107 -9.98 1.34 -18.53
N GLU A 108 -9.39 0.15 -18.59
CA GLU A 108 -9.72 -0.88 -19.59
C GLU A 108 -11.19 -1.31 -19.52
N LEU A 109 -11.74 -1.47 -18.33
CA LEU A 109 -13.16 -1.80 -18.15
C LEU A 109 -14.09 -0.70 -18.66
N LEU A 110 -13.63 0.56 -18.64
CA LEU A 110 -14.39 1.72 -19.11
C LEU A 110 -14.22 2.00 -20.61
N GLU A 111 -13.11 1.50 -21.22
CA GLU A 111 -12.84 1.58 -22.65
C GLU A 111 -13.77 0.61 -23.39
N GLY A 112 -14.89 1.09 -23.86
CA GLY A 112 -15.87 0.29 -24.64
C GLY A 112 -17.27 0.21 -24.04
N LYS A 113 -17.48 0.82 -22.89
CA LYS A 113 -18.82 0.91 -22.26
C LYS A 113 -19.21 2.39 -22.04
N PRO A 114 -20.50 2.75 -22.12
CA PRO A 114 -20.93 4.11 -21.79
C PRO A 114 -20.52 4.42 -20.35
N LYS A 115 -19.78 5.51 -20.14
CA LYS A 115 -19.26 5.92 -18.84
C LYS A 115 -20.40 6.03 -17.83
N PRO A 116 -20.49 5.20 -16.83
CA PRO A 116 -21.40 5.43 -15.71
C PRO A 116 -20.81 6.52 -14.83
N ASN A 117 -21.65 7.43 -14.41
CA ASN A 117 -21.26 8.66 -13.71
C ASN A 117 -20.57 8.46 -12.36
N ASN A 118 -20.43 7.25 -11.82
CA ASN A 118 -19.97 7.07 -10.43
C ASN A 118 -19.31 5.71 -10.11
N SER A 119 -18.69 4.99 -11.05
CA SER A 119 -17.91 3.81 -10.65
C SER A 119 -16.46 4.19 -10.34
N GLU A 120 -16.15 4.32 -9.08
CA GLU A 120 -14.81 4.56 -8.57
C GLU A 120 -14.34 3.33 -7.79
N LEU A 121 -13.15 2.84 -8.13
CA LEU A 121 -12.49 1.78 -7.39
C LEU A 121 -11.79 2.45 -6.20
N VAL A 122 -12.39 2.33 -5.01
CA VAL A 122 -11.86 2.97 -3.80
C VAL A 122 -10.89 2.02 -3.11
N VAL A 123 -9.61 2.36 -3.16
CA VAL A 123 -8.57 1.72 -2.35
C VAL A 123 -8.60 2.35 -0.96
N ARG A 124 -8.93 1.58 0.06
CA ARG A 124 -9.02 2.06 1.45
C ARG A 124 -7.84 1.54 2.27
N ASN A 125 -6.96 2.44 2.68
CA ASN A 125 -5.87 2.14 3.59
C ASN A 125 -6.36 2.23 5.04
N TRP A 126 -6.18 1.17 5.83
CA TRP A 126 -6.68 1.11 7.21
C TRP A 126 -5.87 1.92 8.22
N TYR A 127 -4.57 2.14 7.95
CA TYR A 127 -3.65 2.76 8.90
C TYR A 127 -3.27 4.22 8.60
N ASN A 128 -3.56 4.71 7.43
CA ASN A 128 -3.39 6.11 7.05
C ASN A 128 -4.29 6.41 5.85
N PRO A 129 -5.60 6.64 6.06
CA PRO A 129 -6.57 6.78 4.98
C PRO A 129 -6.27 7.94 4.03
N ASN A 130 -5.53 8.95 4.47
CA ASN A 130 -5.22 10.14 3.68
C ASN A 130 -3.81 10.11 3.08
N LEU A 131 -2.97 9.10 3.40
CA LEU A 131 -1.56 9.03 2.98
C LEU A 131 -0.78 10.34 3.22
N ASP A 132 -1.14 11.07 4.28
CA ASP A 132 -0.55 12.36 4.60
C ASP A 132 0.86 12.17 5.15
N TYR A 133 1.84 12.30 4.26
CA TYR A 133 3.26 12.30 4.57
C TYR A 133 3.64 13.41 5.59
N LYS A 134 2.85 14.46 5.67
CA LYS A 134 3.05 15.60 6.57
C LYS A 134 3.14 15.20 8.05
N TRP A 135 2.30 14.26 8.49
CA TRP A 135 2.28 13.82 9.89
C TRP A 135 3.51 13.02 10.31
N PHE A 136 4.28 12.51 9.36
CA PHE A 136 5.54 11.82 9.63
C PHE A 136 6.74 12.77 9.55
N VAL A 137 6.73 13.70 8.59
CA VAL A 137 7.86 14.61 8.33
C VAL A 137 7.96 15.70 9.38
N VAL A 138 6.84 16.26 9.82
CA VAL A 138 6.86 17.37 10.79
C VAL A 138 7.52 16.99 12.12
N PRO A 139 7.19 15.87 12.78
CA PRO A 139 7.88 15.46 14.01
C PRO A 139 9.37 15.17 13.81
N SER A 140 9.74 14.56 12.67
CA SER A 140 11.15 14.25 12.39
C SER A 140 11.98 15.49 12.11
N LEU A 141 11.43 16.50 11.45
CA LEU A 141 12.08 17.81 11.26
C LEU A 141 12.27 18.53 12.57
N ILE A 142 11.29 18.54 13.46
CA ILE A 142 11.39 19.15 14.80
C ILE A 142 12.50 18.47 15.59
N ALA A 143 12.56 17.14 15.60
CA ALA A 143 13.62 16.40 16.28
C ALA A 143 15.01 16.73 15.72
N MET A 144 15.15 16.84 14.39
CA MET A 144 16.42 17.16 13.74
C MET A 144 16.88 18.60 14.09
N ILE A 145 15.99 19.58 14.00
CA ILE A 145 16.30 20.99 14.33
C ILE A 145 16.66 21.11 15.80
N THR A 146 15.95 20.44 16.70
CA THR A 146 16.26 20.48 18.14
C THR A 146 17.64 19.88 18.42
N THR A 147 17.98 18.75 17.79
CA THR A 147 19.28 18.09 17.94
C THR A 147 20.44 19.01 17.49
N ILE A 148 20.28 19.65 16.32
CA ILE A 148 21.27 20.61 15.80
C ILE A 148 21.39 21.83 16.74
N GLY A 149 20.26 22.37 17.21
CA GLY A 149 20.23 23.49 18.14
C GLY A 149 20.96 23.19 19.44
N VAL A 150 20.72 22.02 20.04
CA VAL A 150 21.42 21.58 21.26
C VAL A 150 22.91 21.43 21.01
N MET A 151 23.35 20.86 19.89
CA MET A 151 24.78 20.75 19.54
C MET A 151 25.46 22.10 19.43
N ILE A 152 24.83 23.09 18.78
CA ILE A 152 25.38 24.43 18.64
C ILE A 152 25.51 25.10 19.99
N VAL A 153 24.46 25.07 20.82
CA VAL A 153 24.50 25.71 22.16
C VAL A 153 25.54 25.06 23.05
N THR A 154 25.66 23.73 23.03
CA THR A 154 26.67 23.01 23.82
C THR A 154 28.08 23.35 23.36
N SER A 155 28.32 23.41 22.05
CA SER A 155 29.64 23.80 21.49
C SER A 155 30.04 25.25 21.88
N LEU A 156 29.07 26.16 21.81
CA LEU A 156 29.31 27.57 22.23
C LEU A 156 29.56 27.70 23.73
N SER A 157 28.87 26.92 24.57
CA SER A 157 29.07 26.90 26.00
C SER A 157 30.49 26.44 26.35
N VAL A 158 30.96 25.35 25.76
CA VAL A 158 32.32 24.82 25.97
C VAL A 158 33.39 25.80 25.45
N ALA A 159 33.15 26.47 24.31
CA ALA A 159 34.08 27.45 23.77
C ALA A 159 34.19 28.73 24.64
N ARG A 160 33.16 29.04 25.44
CA ARG A 160 33.13 30.24 26.30
C ARG A 160 33.77 30.00 27.68
N GLU A 161 33.92 28.73 28.09
CA GLU A 161 34.59 28.37 29.37
C GLU A 161 36.12 28.25 29.25
N ARG A 162 36.70 28.49 28.09
CA ARG A 162 38.14 28.60 27.86
C ARG A 162 38.57 30.06 27.72
#